data_2f0b9871f011e4e54fb55981663ec11e
#
_entry.id   2f0b9871f011e4e54fb55981663ec11e
#
_cell.length_a   1.000
_cell.length_b   1.000
_cell.length_c   1.000
_cell.angle_alpha   90.00
_cell.angle_beta   90.00
_cell.angle_gamma   90.00
#
_symmetry.space_group_name_H-M   'P 1'
#
loop_
_entity.id
_entity.type
_entity.pdbx_description
1 polymer ?
#
loop_
_entity_poly.entity_id
_entity_poly.type
_entity_poly.pdbx_seq_one_letter_code
_entity_poly.pdbx_strand_id
1 'polypeptide(L)'
;MKIAIVGATGAVGREMLADLEDSKIPEISLSLFASQRSAGESLPFRGKSMEVKAFSLDKMQGMDACLMSAGGAFSRQSAKAIADMGVTVIDNSSAWRMVEGVPLVVPEVNPEALRGIKKGTIIANPNCSTIQMVVALKPLLDAFGIEQIHVSTYQSVSGTGQRGIKELAHQVESLFRFQEPKCEVYAQPIAFNVLPGIDVVDSQGHCFEEEKMVRETRKIFGKPDLSVLATTVRVPVYQAHSEAVSVKLGKAVTREEAIKAMSGFAGLKLHLDDSHAAFPTPRAIAGDRAVHVARIRTPIDVLNSPWLQMWIVADNLKKGAATNAVQILEAISYH
;
A
#
# COMPACT_ATOMS: atom_id res chain seq x y z
N MET A 1 -3.40 -9.87 -23.12
CA MET A 1 -4.37 -9.47 -22.09
C MET A 1 -4.78 -8.02 -22.32
N LYS A 2 -6.08 -7.71 -22.33
CA LYS A 2 -6.61 -6.34 -22.45
C LYS A 2 -6.81 -5.75 -21.05
N ILE A 3 -6.05 -4.73 -20.73
CA ILE A 3 -6.01 -4.12 -19.38
C ILE A 3 -6.47 -2.68 -19.45
N ALA A 4 -7.36 -2.29 -18.53
CA ALA A 4 -7.73 -0.91 -18.30
C ALA A 4 -7.05 -0.38 -17.03
N ILE A 5 -6.52 0.84 -17.04
CA ILE A 5 -6.17 1.59 -15.82
C ILE A 5 -7.18 2.72 -15.68
N VAL A 6 -7.97 2.70 -14.60
CA VAL A 6 -8.91 3.78 -14.26
C VAL A 6 -8.32 4.64 -13.15
N GLY A 7 -8.17 5.93 -13.41
CA GLY A 7 -7.38 6.85 -12.58
C GLY A 7 -5.92 6.94 -12.99
N ALA A 8 -5.62 6.72 -14.28
CA ALA A 8 -4.26 6.62 -14.83
C ALA A 8 -3.39 7.87 -14.60
N THR A 9 -3.96 9.05 -14.49
CA THR A 9 -3.22 10.32 -14.26
C THR A 9 -2.90 10.59 -12.79
N GLY A 10 -3.48 9.81 -11.86
CA GLY A 10 -3.19 9.90 -10.43
C GLY A 10 -1.79 9.36 -10.07
N ALA A 11 -1.31 9.67 -8.86
CA ALA A 11 0.00 9.21 -8.39
C ALA A 11 0.15 7.68 -8.51
N VAL A 12 -0.78 6.91 -7.96
CA VAL A 12 -0.76 5.44 -8.03
C VAL A 12 -1.02 4.93 -9.45
N GLY A 13 -1.90 5.57 -10.24
CA GLY A 13 -2.16 5.15 -11.62
C GLY A 13 -0.93 5.24 -12.53
N ARG A 14 -0.09 6.27 -12.34
CA ARG A 14 1.20 6.41 -13.04
C ARG A 14 2.19 5.33 -12.62
N GLU A 15 2.21 4.96 -11.34
CA GLU A 15 3.05 3.87 -10.85
C GLU A 15 2.56 2.49 -11.33
N MET A 16 1.24 2.28 -11.43
CA MET A 16 0.69 1.06 -12.06
C MET A 16 1.13 0.94 -13.52
N LEU A 17 1.14 2.06 -14.24
CA LEU A 17 1.61 2.09 -15.62
C LEU A 17 3.09 1.71 -15.72
N ALA A 18 3.94 2.30 -14.86
CA ALA A 18 5.36 2.00 -14.81
C ALA A 18 5.65 0.54 -14.39
N ASP A 19 4.89 -0.01 -13.44
CA ASP A 19 5.06 -1.40 -13.01
C ASP A 19 4.60 -2.41 -14.07
N LEU A 20 3.58 -2.06 -14.88
CA LEU A 20 3.17 -2.88 -16.02
C LEU A 20 4.19 -2.93 -17.16
N GLU A 21 5.06 -1.92 -17.30
CA GLU A 21 6.16 -1.95 -18.29
C GLU A 21 7.11 -3.12 -18.05
N ASP A 22 7.40 -3.40 -16.76
CA ASP A 22 8.29 -4.47 -16.31
C ASP A 22 7.56 -5.77 -15.96
N SER A 23 6.23 -5.81 -16.13
CA SER A 23 5.43 -6.98 -15.77
C SER A 23 5.75 -8.19 -16.64
N LYS A 24 5.57 -9.38 -16.06
CA LYS A 24 5.74 -10.67 -16.75
C LYS A 24 4.60 -11.03 -17.69
N ILE A 25 3.57 -10.20 -17.80
CA ILE A 25 2.43 -10.42 -18.69
C ILE A 25 2.94 -10.21 -20.14
N PRO A 26 2.93 -11.26 -21.00
CA PRO A 26 3.67 -11.23 -22.26
C PRO A 26 3.09 -10.22 -23.27
N GLU A 27 1.79 -10.17 -23.43
CA GLU A 27 1.11 -9.27 -24.35
C GLU A 27 0.06 -8.42 -23.64
N ILE A 28 0.32 -7.12 -23.57
CA ILE A 28 -0.59 -6.15 -22.96
C ILE A 28 -1.15 -5.23 -24.02
N SER A 29 -2.49 -5.25 -24.17
CA SER A 29 -3.26 -4.20 -24.82
C SER A 29 -3.83 -3.29 -23.75
N LEU A 30 -3.27 -2.08 -23.63
CA LEU A 30 -3.56 -1.16 -22.55
C LEU A 30 -4.52 -0.06 -22.97
N SER A 31 -5.46 0.30 -22.09
CA SER A 31 -6.35 1.45 -22.21
C SER A 31 -6.27 2.29 -20.94
N LEU A 32 -6.06 3.59 -21.08
CA LEU A 32 -5.92 4.53 -19.96
C LEU A 32 -7.18 5.39 -19.84
N PHE A 33 -7.72 5.46 -18.63
CA PHE A 33 -8.91 6.23 -18.31
C PHE A 33 -8.70 7.13 -17.11
N ALA A 34 -9.28 8.32 -17.18
CA ALA A 34 -9.33 9.29 -16.08
C ALA A 34 -10.64 10.08 -16.10
N SER A 35 -10.75 11.08 -15.23
CA SER A 35 -11.87 12.04 -15.27
C SER A 35 -11.86 12.84 -16.57
N GLN A 36 -13.00 13.45 -16.93
CA GLN A 36 -13.12 14.33 -18.09
C GLN A 36 -12.07 15.45 -18.09
N ARG A 37 -11.67 15.95 -16.92
CA ARG A 37 -10.66 16.99 -16.77
C ARG A 37 -9.27 16.59 -17.26
N SER A 38 -8.91 15.31 -17.12
CA SER A 38 -7.60 14.77 -17.50
C SER A 38 -7.65 14.00 -18.82
N ALA A 39 -8.77 13.94 -19.49
CA ALA A 39 -8.88 13.35 -20.83
C ALA A 39 -8.08 14.19 -21.83
N GLY A 40 -7.40 13.49 -22.78
CA GLY A 40 -6.50 14.12 -23.75
C GLY A 40 -5.05 14.23 -23.27
N GLU A 41 -4.74 14.00 -21.98
CA GLU A 41 -3.35 13.81 -21.55
C GLU A 41 -2.74 12.60 -22.23
N SER A 42 -1.41 12.60 -22.39
CA SER A 42 -0.67 11.45 -22.91
C SER A 42 0.34 10.95 -21.89
N LEU A 43 0.42 9.64 -21.72
CA LEU A 43 1.35 8.96 -20.82
C LEU A 43 2.22 7.98 -21.61
N PRO A 44 3.52 7.88 -21.32
CA PRO A 44 4.41 6.93 -21.98
C PRO A 44 4.14 5.50 -21.49
N PHE A 45 4.19 4.52 -22.40
CA PHE A 45 4.16 3.10 -22.10
C PHE A 45 4.91 2.32 -23.18
N ARG A 46 5.94 1.57 -22.78
CA ARG A 46 6.78 0.75 -23.69
C ARG A 46 7.20 1.52 -24.95
N GLY A 47 7.67 2.76 -24.76
CA GLY A 47 8.16 3.63 -25.85
C GLY A 47 7.08 4.26 -26.73
N LYS A 48 5.79 4.05 -26.42
CA LYS A 48 4.65 4.66 -27.13
C LYS A 48 3.97 5.70 -26.27
N SER A 49 3.41 6.74 -26.90
CA SER A 49 2.53 7.69 -26.23
C SER A 49 1.11 7.16 -26.21
N MET A 50 0.53 6.99 -25.03
CA MET A 50 -0.81 6.47 -24.82
C MET A 50 -1.74 7.60 -24.41
N GLU A 51 -2.78 7.84 -25.19
CA GLU A 51 -3.80 8.84 -24.87
C GLU A 51 -4.67 8.38 -23.69
N VAL A 52 -4.87 9.26 -22.72
CA VAL A 52 -5.79 9.07 -21.61
C VAL A 52 -7.19 9.50 -22.04
N LYS A 53 -8.14 8.57 -21.99
CA LYS A 53 -9.53 8.80 -22.37
C LYS A 53 -10.39 9.16 -21.15
N ALA A 54 -11.48 9.89 -21.38
CA ALA A 54 -12.50 10.01 -20.35
C ALA A 54 -13.13 8.63 -20.09
N PHE A 55 -13.28 8.32 -18.78
CA PHE A 55 -13.94 7.07 -18.38
C PHE A 55 -15.39 7.04 -18.86
N SER A 56 -15.82 5.91 -19.42
CA SER A 56 -17.20 5.55 -19.58
C SER A 56 -17.34 4.03 -19.49
N LEU A 57 -18.46 3.57 -18.96
CA LEU A 57 -18.67 2.17 -18.61
C LEU A 57 -18.65 1.25 -19.84
N ASP A 58 -19.20 1.71 -20.97
CA ASP A 58 -19.22 0.99 -22.24
C ASP A 58 -17.83 0.61 -22.76
N LYS A 59 -16.81 1.46 -22.46
CA LYS A 59 -15.42 1.20 -22.87
C LYS A 59 -14.74 0.09 -22.05
N MET A 60 -15.39 -0.40 -21.01
CA MET A 60 -14.88 -1.55 -20.24
C MET A 60 -15.23 -2.88 -20.89
N GLN A 61 -16.19 -2.90 -21.80
CA GLN A 61 -16.61 -4.13 -22.47
C GLN A 61 -15.47 -4.76 -23.25
N GLY A 62 -15.23 -6.04 -23.02
CA GLY A 62 -14.18 -6.82 -23.67
C GLY A 62 -12.76 -6.59 -23.10
N MET A 63 -12.62 -5.86 -22.00
CA MET A 63 -11.39 -5.87 -21.19
C MET A 63 -11.31 -7.17 -20.39
N ASP A 64 -10.09 -7.63 -20.12
CA ASP A 64 -9.86 -8.80 -19.27
C ASP A 64 -9.76 -8.38 -17.81
N ALA A 65 -9.08 -7.25 -17.54
CA ALA A 65 -8.87 -6.72 -16.19
C ALA A 65 -8.90 -5.18 -16.16
N CYS A 66 -9.24 -4.65 -14.97
CA CYS A 66 -9.23 -3.23 -14.65
C CYS A 66 -8.43 -2.99 -13.36
N LEU A 67 -7.33 -2.25 -13.45
CA LEU A 67 -6.63 -1.68 -12.31
C LEU A 67 -7.29 -0.36 -11.95
N MET A 68 -7.95 -0.29 -10.79
CA MET A 68 -8.76 0.85 -10.40
C MET A 68 -8.10 1.66 -9.27
N SER A 69 -7.77 2.91 -9.56
CA SER A 69 -7.21 3.88 -8.60
C SER A 69 -7.87 5.26 -8.73
N ALA A 70 -9.21 5.29 -8.67
CA ALA A 70 -10.02 6.49 -8.85
C ALA A 70 -10.77 6.94 -7.59
N GLY A 71 -10.41 6.36 -6.43
CA GLY A 71 -11.01 6.66 -5.12
C GLY A 71 -12.27 5.87 -4.79
N GLY A 72 -12.57 5.77 -3.48
CA GLY A 72 -13.61 4.87 -2.97
C GLY A 72 -15.04 5.20 -3.42
N ALA A 73 -15.37 6.48 -3.57
CA ALA A 73 -16.70 6.90 -4.03
C ALA A 73 -16.96 6.42 -5.47
N PHE A 74 -15.99 6.65 -6.35
CA PHE A 74 -16.07 6.19 -7.74
C PHE A 74 -16.08 4.65 -7.83
N SER A 75 -15.25 3.98 -7.03
CA SER A 75 -15.18 2.52 -7.02
C SER A 75 -16.52 1.90 -6.58
N ARG A 76 -17.17 2.41 -5.54
CA ARG A 76 -18.51 1.95 -5.13
C ARG A 76 -19.55 2.06 -6.23
N GLN A 77 -19.48 3.09 -7.07
CA GLN A 77 -20.42 3.31 -8.17
C GLN A 77 -20.14 2.42 -9.38
N SER A 78 -18.88 2.09 -9.66
CA SER A 78 -18.47 1.57 -10.97
C SER A 78 -17.93 0.14 -10.92
N ALA A 79 -17.25 -0.27 -9.85
CA ALA A 79 -16.52 -1.54 -9.82
C ALA A 79 -17.43 -2.76 -10.05
N LYS A 80 -18.62 -2.76 -9.43
CA LYS A 80 -19.57 -3.87 -9.60
C LYS A 80 -20.08 -3.94 -11.03
N ALA A 81 -20.45 -2.82 -11.63
CA ALA A 81 -20.91 -2.78 -13.02
C ALA A 81 -19.84 -3.25 -14.01
N ILE A 82 -18.56 -2.90 -13.76
CA ILE A 82 -17.43 -3.39 -14.56
C ILE A 82 -17.26 -4.91 -14.38
N ALA A 83 -17.33 -5.40 -13.15
CA ALA A 83 -17.22 -6.82 -12.83
C ALA A 83 -18.35 -7.64 -13.47
N ASP A 84 -19.59 -7.13 -13.45
CA ASP A 84 -20.76 -7.77 -14.08
C ASP A 84 -20.62 -7.91 -15.62
N MET A 85 -19.72 -7.15 -16.25
CA MET A 85 -19.33 -7.31 -17.67
C MET A 85 -18.30 -8.42 -17.91
N GLY A 86 -17.87 -9.13 -16.85
CA GLY A 86 -16.85 -10.17 -16.92
C GLY A 86 -15.42 -9.64 -16.82
N VAL A 87 -15.22 -8.37 -16.47
CA VAL A 87 -13.90 -7.74 -16.28
C VAL A 87 -13.44 -7.91 -14.82
N THR A 88 -12.30 -8.53 -14.59
CA THR A 88 -11.75 -8.63 -13.22
C THR A 88 -11.25 -7.27 -12.77
N VAL A 89 -11.75 -6.79 -11.62
CA VAL A 89 -11.40 -5.48 -11.07
C VAL A 89 -10.43 -5.64 -9.91
N ILE A 90 -9.25 -5.04 -10.00
CA ILE A 90 -8.31 -4.92 -8.88
C ILE A 90 -8.43 -3.50 -8.35
N ASP A 91 -9.10 -3.34 -7.20
CA ASP A 91 -9.45 -2.05 -6.63
C ASP A 91 -8.49 -1.60 -5.53
N ASN A 92 -7.85 -0.45 -5.74
CA ASN A 92 -6.91 0.12 -4.78
C ASN A 92 -7.58 0.97 -3.69
N SER A 93 -8.88 1.18 -3.74
CA SER A 93 -9.60 1.96 -2.74
C SER A 93 -9.98 1.11 -1.51
N SER A 94 -10.46 1.77 -0.47
CA SER A 94 -11.00 1.08 0.71
C SER A 94 -12.42 0.51 0.52
N ALA A 95 -13.04 0.74 -0.64
CA ALA A 95 -14.47 0.47 -0.85
C ALA A 95 -14.86 -1.01 -0.66
N TRP A 96 -13.98 -1.93 -1.03
CA TRP A 96 -14.28 -3.37 -1.12
C TRP A 96 -13.50 -4.22 -0.12
N ARG A 97 -12.51 -3.65 0.57
CA ARG A 97 -11.57 -4.40 1.42
C ARG A 97 -12.25 -5.25 2.49
N MET A 98 -13.30 -4.73 3.11
CA MET A 98 -14.03 -5.41 4.18
C MET A 98 -15.38 -5.97 3.74
N VAL A 99 -15.69 -5.93 2.44
CA VAL A 99 -16.91 -6.54 1.92
C VAL A 99 -16.75 -8.07 1.96
N GLU A 100 -17.81 -8.75 2.41
CA GLU A 100 -17.86 -10.20 2.47
C GLU A 100 -17.74 -10.82 1.06
N GLY A 101 -17.00 -11.90 0.92
CA GLY A 101 -16.74 -12.56 -0.36
C GLY A 101 -15.76 -11.84 -1.29
N VAL A 102 -15.32 -10.61 -0.96
CA VAL A 102 -14.28 -9.93 -1.73
C VAL A 102 -12.90 -10.28 -1.15
N PRO A 103 -12.00 -10.91 -1.94
CA PRO A 103 -10.64 -11.21 -1.48
C PRO A 103 -9.84 -9.91 -1.28
N LEU A 104 -9.09 -9.85 -0.18
CA LEU A 104 -8.13 -8.80 0.16
C LEU A 104 -6.74 -9.41 0.10
N VAL A 105 -5.89 -8.99 -0.87
CA VAL A 105 -4.76 -9.80 -1.28
C VAL A 105 -3.43 -9.06 -1.22
N VAL A 106 -2.45 -9.71 -0.59
CA VAL A 106 -1.01 -9.43 -0.72
C VAL A 106 -0.36 -10.70 -1.23
N PRO A 107 0.09 -10.77 -2.49
CA PRO A 107 0.51 -12.02 -3.13
C PRO A 107 1.60 -12.81 -2.39
N GLU A 108 2.50 -12.14 -1.68
CA GLU A 108 3.54 -12.80 -0.87
C GLU A 108 3.01 -13.35 0.47
N VAL A 109 1.81 -12.94 0.89
CA VAL A 109 1.28 -13.23 2.23
C VAL A 109 0.15 -14.24 2.21
N ASN A 110 -0.85 -14.02 1.34
CA ASN A 110 -2.06 -14.84 1.24
C ASN A 110 -2.46 -15.14 -0.22
N PRO A 111 -1.56 -15.70 -1.05
CA PRO A 111 -1.85 -16.01 -2.46
C PRO A 111 -3.02 -16.99 -2.63
N GLU A 112 -3.31 -17.82 -1.63
CA GLU A 112 -4.45 -18.73 -1.62
C GLU A 112 -5.80 -18.02 -1.74
N ALA A 113 -5.91 -16.75 -1.36
CA ALA A 113 -7.11 -15.95 -1.53
C ALA A 113 -7.46 -15.70 -3.03
N LEU A 114 -6.53 -15.98 -3.94
CA LEU A 114 -6.74 -15.91 -5.38
C LEU A 114 -7.19 -17.25 -6.00
N ARG A 115 -7.24 -18.34 -5.22
CA ARG A 115 -7.63 -19.64 -5.76
C ARG A 115 -9.10 -19.65 -6.19
N GLY A 116 -9.34 -20.10 -7.42
CA GLY A 116 -10.70 -20.20 -7.95
C GLY A 116 -11.35 -18.85 -8.31
N ILE A 117 -10.58 -17.78 -8.40
CA ILE A 117 -11.07 -16.48 -8.89
C ILE A 117 -11.58 -16.63 -10.32
N LYS A 118 -12.81 -16.18 -10.54
CA LYS A 118 -13.47 -16.16 -11.85
C LYS A 118 -13.33 -14.79 -12.50
N LYS A 119 -13.48 -14.75 -13.82
CA LYS A 119 -13.64 -13.47 -14.53
C LYS A 119 -14.82 -12.70 -13.95
N GLY A 120 -14.67 -11.37 -13.87
CA GLY A 120 -15.68 -10.51 -13.26
C GLY A 120 -15.66 -10.48 -11.72
N THR A 121 -14.60 -10.95 -11.10
CA THR A 121 -14.42 -10.80 -9.64
C THR A 121 -13.81 -9.45 -9.30
N ILE A 122 -14.27 -8.83 -8.20
CA ILE A 122 -13.59 -7.69 -7.58
C ILE A 122 -12.57 -8.23 -6.58
N ILE A 123 -11.31 -7.79 -6.70
CA ILE A 123 -10.21 -8.12 -5.80
C ILE A 123 -9.76 -6.81 -5.15
N ALA A 124 -9.74 -6.75 -3.83
CA ALA A 124 -9.31 -5.56 -3.11
C ALA A 124 -7.80 -5.56 -2.88
N ASN A 125 -7.17 -4.43 -3.19
CA ASN A 125 -5.79 -4.12 -2.86
C ASN A 125 -5.75 -3.47 -1.47
N PRO A 126 -4.95 -3.96 -0.50
CA PRO A 126 -4.99 -3.46 0.86
C PRO A 126 -4.47 -2.02 1.02
N ASN A 127 -4.60 -1.50 2.24
CA ASN A 127 -4.00 -0.25 2.66
C ASN A 127 -2.46 -0.30 2.59
N CYS A 128 -1.83 0.82 2.23
CA CYS A 128 -0.38 0.87 1.99
C CYS A 128 0.45 0.51 3.22
N SER A 129 0.08 1.01 4.40
CA SER A 129 0.75 0.66 5.65
C SER A 129 0.47 -0.79 6.04
N THR A 130 -0.74 -1.29 5.82
CA THR A 130 -1.05 -2.71 6.04
C THR A 130 -0.19 -3.62 5.18
N ILE A 131 -0.03 -3.33 3.88
CA ILE A 131 0.76 -4.17 2.96
C ILE A 131 2.20 -4.33 3.47
N GLN A 132 2.88 -3.23 3.76
CA GLN A 132 4.29 -3.30 4.18
C GLN A 132 4.46 -4.05 5.51
N MET A 133 3.55 -3.83 6.46
CA MET A 133 3.59 -4.51 7.76
C MET A 133 3.36 -6.02 7.61
N VAL A 134 2.33 -6.44 6.88
CA VAL A 134 2.01 -7.88 6.76
C VAL A 134 3.08 -8.64 5.95
N VAL A 135 3.71 -8.02 4.95
CA VAL A 135 4.84 -8.62 4.22
C VAL A 135 6.02 -8.84 5.15
N ALA A 136 6.36 -7.84 5.98
CA ALA A 136 7.46 -7.96 6.93
C ALA A 136 7.19 -9.02 8.02
N LEU A 137 5.94 -9.13 8.47
CA LEU A 137 5.57 -10.01 9.58
C LEU A 137 5.21 -11.44 9.16
N LYS A 138 4.89 -11.69 7.88
CA LYS A 138 4.49 -13.03 7.40
C LYS A 138 5.49 -14.13 7.74
N PRO A 139 6.80 -14.01 7.48
CA PRO A 139 7.75 -15.06 7.81
C PRO A 139 7.85 -15.34 9.32
N LEU A 140 7.65 -14.32 10.16
CA LEU A 140 7.60 -14.48 11.61
C LEU A 140 6.31 -15.17 12.06
N LEU A 141 5.19 -14.84 11.43
CA LEU A 141 3.90 -15.48 11.67
C LEU A 141 3.98 -16.99 11.38
N ASP A 142 4.59 -17.35 10.25
CA ASP A 142 4.70 -18.75 9.82
C ASP A 142 5.66 -19.56 10.69
N ALA A 143 6.76 -18.97 11.12
CA ALA A 143 7.79 -19.67 11.89
C ALA A 143 7.49 -19.76 13.39
N PHE A 144 6.85 -18.75 13.95
CA PHE A 144 6.75 -18.58 15.40
C PHE A 144 5.33 -18.30 15.91
N GLY A 145 4.38 -17.98 15.01
CA GLY A 145 3.09 -17.43 15.38
C GLY A 145 3.19 -15.96 15.84
N ILE A 146 2.10 -15.23 15.77
CA ILE A 146 1.98 -13.86 16.28
C ILE A 146 0.75 -13.78 17.17
N GLU A 147 0.92 -13.22 18.37
CA GLU A 147 -0.13 -12.98 19.36
C GLU A 147 -0.60 -11.53 19.39
N GLN A 148 0.35 -10.58 19.22
CA GLN A 148 0.04 -9.17 19.30
C GLN A 148 0.98 -8.34 18.42
N ILE A 149 0.46 -7.25 17.86
CA ILE A 149 1.22 -6.27 17.07
C ILE A 149 0.97 -4.87 17.65
N HIS A 150 2.04 -4.14 17.92
CA HIS A 150 2.02 -2.71 18.18
C HIS A 150 2.74 -2.02 17.03
N VAL A 151 2.08 -1.07 16.39
CA VAL A 151 2.65 -0.33 15.27
C VAL A 151 2.40 1.16 15.39
N SER A 152 3.45 1.95 15.26
CA SER A 152 3.36 3.38 15.02
C SER A 152 3.86 3.68 13.62
N THR A 153 3.04 4.38 12.81
CA THR A 153 3.40 4.70 11.44
C THR A 153 3.89 6.14 11.31
N TYR A 154 4.76 6.37 10.34
CA TYR A 154 5.26 7.68 9.91
C TYR A 154 4.98 7.78 8.42
N GLN A 155 3.78 8.28 8.08
CA GLN A 155 3.25 8.22 6.72
C GLN A 155 3.52 9.50 5.95
N SER A 156 4.09 9.35 4.76
CA SER A 156 4.37 10.44 3.82
C SER A 156 3.09 11.07 3.25
N VAL A 157 3.18 12.31 2.81
CA VAL A 157 2.07 13.08 2.24
C VAL A 157 1.55 12.51 0.91
N SER A 158 2.35 11.71 0.19
CA SER A 158 1.90 11.04 -1.04
C SER A 158 0.73 10.08 -0.82
N GLY A 159 0.52 9.59 0.41
CA GLY A 159 -0.67 8.81 0.79
C GLY A 159 -1.99 9.59 0.58
N THR A 160 -1.94 10.91 0.61
CA THR A 160 -3.07 11.81 0.28
C THR A 160 -3.08 12.20 -1.22
N GLY A 161 -2.17 11.62 -2.01
CA GLY A 161 -2.02 11.90 -3.43
C GLY A 161 -1.31 13.21 -3.75
N GLN A 162 -1.41 13.66 -5.00
CA GLN A 162 -0.71 14.85 -5.49
C GLN A 162 -1.04 16.14 -4.71
N ARG A 163 -2.23 16.23 -4.14
CA ARG A 163 -2.63 17.41 -3.34
C ARG A 163 -1.79 17.54 -2.08
N GLY A 164 -1.57 16.44 -1.35
CA GLY A 164 -0.72 16.43 -0.15
C GLY A 164 0.75 16.77 -0.47
N ILE A 165 1.28 16.22 -1.57
CA ILE A 165 2.64 16.53 -2.04
C ILE A 165 2.79 18.04 -2.33
N LYS A 166 1.84 18.63 -3.07
CA LYS A 166 1.85 20.05 -3.41
C LYS A 166 1.70 20.93 -2.18
N GLU A 167 0.82 20.56 -1.25
CA GLU A 167 0.64 21.32 -0.02
C GLU A 167 1.91 21.38 0.83
N LEU A 168 2.58 20.24 1.04
CA LEU A 168 3.86 20.23 1.74
C LEU A 168 4.90 21.14 1.05
N ALA A 169 5.02 21.05 -0.28
CA ALA A 169 5.97 21.87 -1.03
C ALA A 169 5.67 23.37 -0.87
N HIS A 170 4.42 23.78 -1.05
CA HIS A 170 4.00 25.18 -0.91
C HIS A 170 4.16 25.70 0.51
N GLN A 171 3.86 24.87 1.52
CA GLN A 171 4.04 25.28 2.92
C GLN A 171 5.52 25.49 3.26
N VAL A 172 6.42 24.59 2.80
CA VAL A 172 7.87 24.77 2.97
C VAL A 172 8.32 26.08 2.30
N GLU A 173 7.91 26.33 1.06
CA GLU A 173 8.25 27.56 0.33
C GLU A 173 7.74 28.81 1.06
N SER A 174 6.49 28.78 1.55
CA SER A 174 5.90 29.90 2.30
C SER A 174 6.68 30.24 3.56
N LEU A 175 7.05 29.21 4.34
CA LEU A 175 7.81 29.39 5.59
C LEU A 175 9.20 29.99 5.33
N PHE A 176 9.88 29.58 4.26
CA PHE A 176 11.18 30.18 3.89
C PHE A 176 11.06 31.62 3.39
N ARG A 177 9.85 32.03 2.97
CA ARG A 177 9.54 33.43 2.63
C ARG A 177 8.94 34.22 3.80
N PHE A 178 8.96 33.66 5.02
CA PHE A 178 8.35 34.25 6.21
C PHE A 178 6.84 34.55 6.04
N GLN A 179 6.13 33.69 5.30
CA GLN A 179 4.70 33.77 5.07
C GLN A 179 3.98 32.67 5.83
N GLU A 180 2.75 32.95 6.26
CA GLU A 180 1.89 31.95 6.91
C GLU A 180 1.52 30.82 5.93
N PRO A 181 1.77 29.54 6.28
CA PRO A 181 1.44 28.40 5.42
C PRO A 181 -0.08 28.19 5.35
N LYS A 182 -0.60 27.96 4.14
CA LYS A 182 -2.01 27.64 3.93
C LYS A 182 -2.27 26.15 4.12
N CYS A 183 -3.39 25.84 4.77
CA CYS A 183 -3.91 24.48 4.97
C CYS A 183 -5.12 24.25 4.06
N GLU A 184 -4.96 23.45 3.00
CA GLU A 184 -6.04 23.11 2.05
C GLU A 184 -6.41 21.63 2.09
N VAL A 185 -5.48 20.77 2.52
CA VAL A 185 -5.61 19.31 2.57
C VAL A 185 -5.62 18.83 4.02
N TYR A 186 -4.74 19.35 4.84
CA TYR A 186 -4.62 19.01 6.25
C TYR A 186 -5.23 20.07 7.14
N ALA A 187 -5.73 19.66 8.31
CA ALA A 187 -6.31 20.60 9.30
C ALA A 187 -5.28 21.53 9.96
N GLN A 188 -4.00 21.16 9.89
CA GLN A 188 -2.88 21.94 10.42
C GLN A 188 -1.71 21.88 9.45
N PRO A 189 -0.75 22.85 9.51
CA PRO A 189 0.43 22.78 8.67
C PRO A 189 1.20 21.48 8.86
N ILE A 190 1.53 20.83 7.73
CA ILE A 190 2.36 19.61 7.73
C ILE A 190 3.84 19.92 7.63
N ALA A 191 4.24 21.06 7.05
CA ALA A 191 5.65 21.42 6.93
C ALA A 191 6.30 21.56 8.31
N PHE A 192 7.39 20.85 8.55
CA PHE A 192 8.12 20.77 9.83
C PHE A 192 7.26 20.35 11.03
N ASN A 193 6.22 19.56 10.81
CA ASN A 193 5.26 19.15 11.83
C ASN A 193 4.92 17.65 11.71
N VAL A 194 4.29 17.08 12.73
CA VAL A 194 3.71 15.74 12.72
C VAL A 194 2.24 15.83 13.12
N LEU A 195 1.38 15.17 12.33
CA LEU A 195 -0.06 15.21 12.55
C LEU A 195 -0.52 13.82 13.03
N PRO A 196 -0.87 13.67 14.33
CA PRO A 196 -1.40 12.42 14.85
C PRO A 196 -2.84 12.21 14.35
N GLY A 197 -3.13 10.98 13.94
CA GLY A 197 -4.44 10.62 13.38
C GLY A 197 -4.53 10.94 11.87
N ILE A 198 -4.80 9.91 11.09
CA ILE A 198 -4.97 10.02 9.64
C ILE A 198 -6.39 9.63 9.28
N ASP A 199 -7.04 10.44 8.45
CA ASP A 199 -8.47 10.31 8.13
C ASP A 199 -9.38 10.81 9.27
N VAL A 200 -10.66 10.42 9.21
CA VAL A 200 -11.67 10.80 10.20
C VAL A 200 -11.43 10.08 11.52
N VAL A 201 -11.60 10.78 12.63
CA VAL A 201 -11.52 10.24 13.99
C VAL A 201 -12.94 9.95 14.49
N ASP A 202 -13.15 8.77 15.07
CA ASP A 202 -14.42 8.38 15.65
C ASP A 202 -14.62 8.95 17.07
N SER A 203 -15.79 8.67 17.66
CA SER A 203 -16.15 9.14 19.03
C SER A 203 -15.32 8.49 20.15
N GLN A 204 -14.54 7.45 19.86
CA GLN A 204 -13.66 6.75 20.80
C GLN A 204 -12.19 7.15 20.64
N GLY A 205 -11.88 8.03 19.68
CA GLY A 205 -10.54 8.52 19.43
C GLY A 205 -9.73 7.69 18.42
N HIS A 206 -10.32 6.68 17.77
CA HIS A 206 -9.65 5.93 16.71
C HIS A 206 -9.80 6.63 15.37
N CYS A 207 -8.73 6.73 14.60
CA CYS A 207 -8.82 7.23 13.25
C CYS A 207 -9.05 6.09 12.23
N PHE A 208 -9.68 6.42 11.12
CA PHE A 208 -10.07 5.42 10.12
C PHE A 208 -8.87 4.67 9.52
N GLU A 209 -7.70 5.28 9.46
CA GLU A 209 -6.47 4.63 9.02
C GLU A 209 -6.02 3.52 9.99
N GLU A 210 -6.16 3.73 11.30
CA GLU A 210 -5.88 2.73 12.33
C GLU A 210 -6.85 1.55 12.24
N GLU A 211 -8.14 1.85 12.03
CA GLU A 211 -9.16 0.82 11.82
C GLU A 211 -8.84 -0.06 10.61
N LYS A 212 -8.40 0.54 9.48
CA LYS A 212 -7.95 -0.22 8.30
C LYS A 212 -6.81 -1.16 8.66
N MET A 213 -5.77 -0.67 9.32
CA MET A 213 -4.63 -1.50 9.71
C MET A 213 -5.05 -2.70 10.57
N VAL A 214 -5.92 -2.50 11.53
CA VAL A 214 -6.41 -3.56 12.42
C VAL A 214 -7.23 -4.60 11.63
N ARG A 215 -8.27 -4.15 10.92
CA ARG A 215 -9.22 -5.05 10.25
C ARG A 215 -8.61 -5.77 9.06
N GLU A 216 -7.82 -5.05 8.25
CA GLU A 216 -7.18 -5.63 7.07
C GLU A 216 -6.12 -6.65 7.47
N THR A 217 -5.29 -6.38 8.48
CA THR A 217 -4.30 -7.34 9.00
C THR A 217 -4.96 -8.64 9.46
N ARG A 218 -6.05 -8.54 10.22
CA ARG A 218 -6.82 -9.70 10.66
C ARG A 218 -7.35 -10.53 9.49
N LYS A 219 -7.91 -9.87 8.48
CA LYS A 219 -8.45 -10.52 7.27
C LYS A 219 -7.35 -11.19 6.45
N ILE A 220 -6.23 -10.52 6.21
CA ILE A 220 -5.11 -11.03 5.42
C ILE A 220 -4.43 -12.22 6.10
N PHE A 221 -4.22 -12.16 7.42
CA PHE A 221 -3.63 -13.26 8.19
C PHE A 221 -4.60 -14.38 8.53
N GLY A 222 -5.91 -14.21 8.25
CA GLY A 222 -6.94 -15.18 8.66
C GLY A 222 -7.06 -15.33 10.19
N LYS A 223 -6.74 -14.26 10.95
CA LYS A 223 -6.73 -14.25 12.42
C LYS A 223 -7.68 -13.17 12.96
N PRO A 224 -8.99 -13.44 13.07
CA PRO A 224 -9.98 -12.42 13.45
C PRO A 224 -9.74 -11.80 14.83
N ASP A 225 -9.16 -12.56 15.75
CA ASP A 225 -8.94 -12.14 17.14
C ASP A 225 -7.53 -11.58 17.38
N LEU A 226 -6.69 -11.42 16.34
CA LEU A 226 -5.35 -10.89 16.50
C LEU A 226 -5.39 -9.47 17.10
N SER A 227 -4.67 -9.27 18.20
CA SER A 227 -4.53 -7.96 18.82
C SER A 227 -3.59 -7.09 17.99
N VAL A 228 -4.11 -6.00 17.43
CA VAL A 228 -3.31 -5.01 16.69
C VAL A 228 -3.60 -3.63 17.30
N LEU A 229 -2.56 -2.98 17.81
CA LEU A 229 -2.61 -1.63 18.33
C LEU A 229 -1.85 -0.73 17.36
N ALA A 230 -2.57 0.13 16.67
CA ALA A 230 -2.02 1.03 15.66
C ALA A 230 -2.14 2.48 16.11
N THR A 231 -1.08 3.26 15.85
CA THR A 231 -1.10 4.72 15.92
C THR A 231 -0.57 5.27 14.61
N THR A 232 -1.38 6.03 13.90
CA THR A 232 -1.00 6.53 12.59
C THR A 232 -0.71 8.02 12.60
N VAL A 233 0.46 8.40 12.03
CA VAL A 233 0.96 9.77 12.05
C VAL A 233 1.33 10.20 10.63
N ARG A 234 0.86 11.38 10.20
CA ARG A 234 1.32 12.03 8.98
C ARG A 234 2.58 12.83 9.28
N VAL A 235 3.62 12.63 8.47
CA VAL A 235 4.92 13.30 8.62
C VAL A 235 5.29 14.09 7.36
N PRO A 236 6.16 15.13 7.44
CA PRO A 236 6.55 15.97 6.33
C PRO A 236 7.58 15.29 5.42
N VAL A 237 7.22 14.13 4.91
CA VAL A 237 7.98 13.30 3.98
C VAL A 237 7.18 13.15 2.70
N TYR A 238 7.80 13.33 1.54
CA TYR A 238 7.09 13.31 0.26
C TYR A 238 6.55 11.94 -0.10
N GLN A 239 7.37 10.89 0.02
CA GLN A 239 7.08 9.54 -0.47
C GLN A 239 7.72 8.48 0.43
N ALA A 240 7.15 7.28 0.44
CA ALA A 240 7.45 6.16 1.30
C ALA A 240 6.99 6.33 2.75
N HIS A 241 6.47 5.24 3.32
CA HIS A 241 6.01 5.18 4.71
C HIS A 241 7.01 4.41 5.55
N SER A 242 7.15 4.82 6.80
CA SER A 242 7.94 4.09 7.79
C SER A 242 7.05 3.60 8.93
N GLU A 243 7.47 2.54 9.58
CA GLU A 243 6.77 1.96 10.74
C GLU A 243 7.75 1.50 11.80
N ALA A 244 7.46 1.84 13.06
CA ALA A 244 8.06 1.22 14.22
C ALA A 244 7.12 0.11 14.71
N VAL A 245 7.55 -1.15 14.57
CA VAL A 245 6.75 -2.31 14.92
C VAL A 245 7.35 -3.04 16.10
N SER A 246 6.52 -3.33 17.10
CA SER A 246 6.80 -4.30 18.15
C SER A 246 5.81 -5.44 18.05
N VAL A 247 6.29 -6.67 17.88
CA VAL A 247 5.46 -7.85 17.70
C VAL A 247 5.71 -8.86 18.82
N LYS A 248 4.63 -9.37 19.41
CA LYS A 248 4.66 -10.48 20.36
C LYS A 248 4.48 -11.79 19.60
N LEU A 249 5.49 -12.62 19.65
CA LEU A 249 5.50 -13.94 19.02
C LEU A 249 4.92 -14.99 19.97
N GLY A 250 4.52 -16.15 19.44
CA GLY A 250 3.99 -17.26 20.22
C GLY A 250 5.03 -17.94 21.12
N LYS A 251 6.31 -17.60 20.97
CA LYS A 251 7.43 -18.06 21.81
C LYS A 251 8.56 -17.06 21.83
N ALA A 252 9.47 -17.20 22.79
CA ALA A 252 10.72 -16.45 22.80
C ALA A 252 11.58 -16.79 21.59
N VAL A 253 12.19 -15.77 20.97
CA VAL A 253 12.99 -15.88 19.74
C VAL A 253 14.20 -14.96 19.86
N THR A 254 15.37 -15.47 19.46
CA THR A 254 16.56 -14.62 19.35
C THR A 254 16.51 -13.76 18.09
N ARG A 255 17.35 -12.71 18.06
CA ARG A 255 17.52 -11.87 16.87
C ARG A 255 17.92 -12.69 15.64
N GLU A 256 18.84 -13.62 15.83
CA GLU A 256 19.40 -14.49 14.78
C GLU A 256 18.33 -15.44 14.19
N GLU A 257 17.50 -16.02 15.06
CA GLU A 257 16.36 -16.85 14.62
C GLU A 257 15.34 -16.04 13.81
N ALA A 258 15.03 -14.82 14.25
CA ALA A 258 14.13 -13.93 13.53
C ALA A 258 14.71 -13.54 12.16
N ILE A 259 15.99 -13.14 12.09
CA ILE A 259 16.67 -12.81 10.83
C ILE A 259 16.67 -14.04 9.91
N LYS A 260 16.95 -15.22 10.42
CA LYS A 260 16.94 -16.46 9.63
C LYS A 260 15.55 -16.74 9.04
N ALA A 261 14.50 -16.56 9.83
CA ALA A 261 13.11 -16.74 9.35
C ALA A 261 12.72 -15.74 8.26
N MET A 262 13.19 -14.50 8.35
CA MET A 262 12.89 -13.43 7.40
C MET A 262 13.77 -13.47 6.15
N SER A 263 14.94 -14.09 6.23
CA SER A 263 15.92 -14.13 5.12
C SER A 263 15.38 -14.89 3.92
N GLY A 264 15.47 -14.26 2.74
CA GLY A 264 15.02 -14.86 1.48
C GLY A 264 13.51 -14.83 1.27
N PHE A 265 12.74 -14.22 2.18
CA PHE A 265 11.30 -14.06 1.98
C PHE A 265 11.03 -13.10 0.81
N ALA A 266 10.12 -13.49 -0.08
CA ALA A 266 9.79 -12.70 -1.26
C ALA A 266 9.27 -11.31 -0.89
N GLY A 267 9.77 -10.30 -1.57
CA GLY A 267 9.37 -8.91 -1.33
C GLY A 267 10.06 -8.22 -0.14
N LEU A 268 10.93 -8.93 0.64
CA LEU A 268 11.71 -8.32 1.73
C LEU A 268 13.16 -8.04 1.34
N LYS A 269 13.68 -6.91 1.84
CA LYS A 269 15.10 -6.58 1.89
C LYS A 269 15.52 -6.31 3.33
N LEU A 270 16.37 -7.15 3.90
CA LEU A 270 16.89 -6.98 5.25
C LEU A 270 18.16 -6.13 5.24
N HIS A 271 18.22 -5.13 6.11
CA HIS A 271 19.37 -4.29 6.38
C HIS A 271 19.96 -4.69 7.73
N LEU A 272 21.02 -5.48 7.68
CA LEU A 272 21.65 -6.10 8.86
C LEU A 272 22.88 -5.33 9.38
N ASP A 273 23.34 -4.34 8.63
CA ASP A 273 24.32 -3.38 9.12
C ASP A 273 23.61 -2.40 10.07
N ASP A 274 23.98 -2.43 11.34
CA ASP A 274 23.38 -1.58 12.38
C ASP A 274 24.02 -0.19 12.46
N SER A 275 24.83 0.22 11.49
CA SER A 275 25.30 1.61 11.37
C SER A 275 24.15 2.53 10.94
N HIS A 276 24.15 3.76 11.46
CA HIS A 276 23.10 4.74 11.15
C HIS A 276 23.00 5.04 9.64
N ALA A 277 24.10 4.94 8.91
CA ALA A 277 24.13 5.20 7.46
C ALA A 277 23.47 4.09 6.64
N ALA A 278 23.36 2.88 7.17
CA ALA A 278 22.80 1.72 6.48
C ALA A 278 21.28 1.55 6.71
N PHE A 279 20.70 2.30 7.64
CA PHE A 279 19.27 2.18 7.90
C PHE A 279 18.43 2.70 6.74
N PRO A 280 17.41 1.96 6.28
CA PRO A 280 16.50 2.42 5.23
C PRO A 280 15.70 3.62 5.71
N THR A 281 15.66 4.65 4.87
CA THR A 281 14.87 5.85 5.10
C THR A 281 13.90 6.07 3.92
N PRO A 282 12.80 6.78 4.10
CA PRO A 282 11.85 7.06 3.02
C PRO A 282 12.52 7.60 1.76
N ARG A 283 13.44 8.57 1.94
CA ARG A 283 14.14 9.20 0.80
C ARG A 283 15.06 8.22 0.05
N ALA A 284 15.69 7.30 0.77
CA ALA A 284 16.66 6.37 0.18
C ALA A 284 15.99 5.24 -0.61
N ILE A 285 14.73 4.87 -0.22
CA ILE A 285 14.05 3.71 -0.83
C ILE A 285 12.89 4.10 -1.76
N ALA A 286 12.60 5.39 -1.91
CA ALA A 286 11.56 5.84 -2.82
C ALA A 286 11.80 5.29 -4.23
N GLY A 287 10.76 4.69 -4.84
CA GLY A 287 10.82 4.00 -6.12
C GLY A 287 11.14 2.50 -6.03
N ASP A 288 11.61 1.98 -4.88
CA ASP A 288 11.83 0.53 -4.71
C ASP A 288 10.50 -0.22 -4.51
N ARG A 289 10.44 -1.43 -5.04
CA ARG A 289 9.26 -2.31 -4.96
C ARG A 289 9.28 -3.25 -3.75
N ALA A 290 10.37 -3.28 -3.00
CA ALA A 290 10.52 -4.14 -1.83
C ALA A 290 10.07 -3.44 -0.53
N VAL A 291 9.81 -4.26 0.48
CA VAL A 291 9.67 -3.83 1.87
C VAL A 291 11.04 -3.96 2.53
N HIS A 292 11.56 -2.86 3.07
CA HIS A 292 12.86 -2.80 3.73
C HIS A 292 12.69 -2.94 5.24
N VAL A 293 13.43 -3.84 5.85
CA VAL A 293 13.41 -4.09 7.30
C VAL A 293 14.80 -3.93 7.88
N ALA A 294 14.89 -3.16 8.96
CA ALA A 294 16.11 -2.93 9.72
C ALA A 294 15.84 -2.96 11.22
N ARG A 295 16.91 -2.83 12.00
CA ARG A 295 16.83 -2.70 13.45
C ARG A 295 16.01 -3.82 14.11
N ILE A 296 16.15 -5.06 13.60
CA ILE A 296 15.56 -6.25 14.22
C ILE A 296 16.26 -6.47 15.55
N ARG A 297 15.51 -6.45 16.66
CA ARG A 297 16.07 -6.56 18.02
C ARG A 297 15.04 -7.08 19.02
N THR A 298 15.52 -7.73 20.04
CA THR A 298 14.75 -8.08 21.26
C THR A 298 14.75 -6.89 22.23
N PRO A 299 13.83 -6.84 23.21
CA PRO A 299 13.86 -5.83 24.27
C PRO A 299 15.16 -5.87 25.06
N ILE A 300 15.62 -4.68 25.52
CA ILE A 300 16.82 -4.55 26.35
C ILE A 300 16.59 -5.22 27.72
N ASP A 301 17.59 -5.97 28.17
CA ASP A 301 17.63 -6.62 29.49
C ASP A 301 16.49 -7.60 29.79
N VAL A 302 15.84 -8.13 28.75
CA VAL A 302 14.78 -9.13 28.88
C VAL A 302 15.23 -10.43 28.22
N LEU A 303 15.65 -11.39 29.03
CA LEU A 303 16.02 -12.73 28.56
C LEU A 303 14.76 -13.51 28.12
N ASN A 304 14.90 -14.27 27.04
CA ASN A 304 13.83 -15.13 26.53
C ASN A 304 12.50 -14.37 26.26
N SER A 305 12.59 -13.15 25.73
CA SER A 305 11.42 -12.35 25.41
C SER A 305 10.69 -12.88 24.18
N PRO A 306 9.35 -12.98 24.20
CA PRO A 306 8.55 -13.22 22.99
C PRO A 306 8.40 -11.96 22.13
N TRP A 307 8.88 -10.80 22.56
CA TRP A 307 8.78 -9.54 21.84
C TRP A 307 9.97 -9.34 20.92
N LEU A 308 9.66 -8.92 19.71
CA LEU A 308 10.63 -8.49 18.70
C LEU A 308 10.25 -7.08 18.22
N GLN A 309 11.26 -6.26 17.98
CA GLN A 309 11.08 -4.89 17.47
C GLN A 309 11.81 -4.75 16.14
N MET A 310 11.25 -3.95 15.24
CA MET A 310 11.87 -3.67 13.94
C MET A 310 11.43 -2.31 13.39
N TRP A 311 12.20 -1.84 12.43
CA TRP A 311 11.89 -0.68 11.60
C TRP A 311 11.59 -1.15 10.19
N ILE A 312 10.44 -0.74 9.66
CA ILE A 312 9.97 -1.12 8.34
C ILE A 312 9.83 0.14 7.50
N VAL A 313 10.29 0.11 6.26
CA VAL A 313 10.09 1.20 5.30
C VAL A 313 9.70 0.62 3.94
N ALA A 314 8.66 1.15 3.31
CA ALA A 314 8.32 0.79 1.94
C ALA A 314 7.74 1.98 1.18
N ASP A 315 7.88 1.95 -0.14
CA ASP A 315 7.25 2.94 -0.99
C ASP A 315 5.73 2.69 -1.07
N ASN A 316 4.98 3.62 -0.52
CA ASN A 316 3.52 3.55 -0.43
C ASN A 316 2.82 3.64 -1.79
N LEU A 317 3.46 4.22 -2.80
CA LEU A 317 2.93 4.27 -4.17
C LEU A 317 3.30 3.01 -4.97
N LYS A 318 4.45 2.38 -4.65
CA LYS A 318 4.93 1.13 -5.25
C LYS A 318 4.35 -0.08 -4.52
N LYS A 319 5.12 -0.72 -3.62
CA LYS A 319 4.65 -1.92 -2.91
C LYS A 319 3.36 -1.68 -2.14
N GLY A 320 3.21 -0.50 -1.56
CA GLY A 320 1.98 -0.11 -0.83
C GLY A 320 0.73 0.04 -1.70
N ALA A 321 0.85 0.05 -3.04
CA ALA A 321 -0.30 0.26 -3.93
C ALA A 321 -0.10 -0.40 -5.31
N ALA A 322 0.63 0.26 -6.22
CA ALA A 322 0.73 -0.11 -7.64
C ALA A 322 1.37 -1.48 -7.83
N THR A 323 2.53 -1.72 -7.23
CA THR A 323 3.25 -2.98 -7.36
C THR A 323 2.40 -4.16 -6.86
N ASN A 324 1.74 -4.01 -5.70
CA ASN A 324 0.88 -5.06 -5.17
C ASN A 324 -0.31 -5.36 -6.11
N ALA A 325 -0.92 -4.31 -6.69
CA ALA A 325 -2.03 -4.47 -7.63
C ALA A 325 -1.57 -5.16 -8.94
N VAL A 326 -0.40 -4.82 -9.47
CA VAL A 326 0.18 -5.48 -10.66
C VAL A 326 0.57 -6.92 -10.34
N GLN A 327 1.14 -7.21 -9.18
CA GLN A 327 1.43 -8.59 -8.75
C GLN A 327 0.15 -9.45 -8.61
N ILE A 328 -0.95 -8.87 -8.11
CA ILE A 328 -2.25 -9.56 -8.11
C ILE A 328 -2.68 -9.89 -9.54
N LEU A 329 -2.55 -8.92 -10.47
CA LEU A 329 -2.88 -9.13 -11.88
C LEU A 329 -2.01 -10.21 -12.51
N GLU A 330 -0.70 -10.20 -12.24
CA GLU A 330 0.22 -11.26 -12.69
C GLU A 330 -0.22 -12.63 -12.17
N ALA A 331 -0.52 -12.75 -10.87
CA ALA A 331 -0.90 -14.01 -10.25
C ALA A 331 -2.17 -14.63 -10.87
N ILE A 332 -3.15 -13.82 -11.28
CA ILE A 332 -4.37 -14.32 -11.94
C ILE A 332 -4.21 -14.52 -13.46
N SER A 333 -3.14 -14.00 -14.06
CA SER A 333 -2.91 -14.10 -15.53
C SER A 333 -2.34 -15.44 -15.95
N TYR A 334 -1.83 -16.25 -15.03
CA TYR A 334 -1.25 -17.58 -15.28
C TYR A 334 -2.21 -18.73 -14.99
N HIS A 335 -3.46 -18.42 -14.68
CA HIS A 335 -4.57 -19.38 -14.49
C HIS A 335 -5.66 -19.15 -15.53
#